data_5e45cdf46b7ef1a9686482c673ed0db1
#
_entry.id   5e45cdf46b7ef1a9686482c673ed0db1
#
_cell.length_a   1.000
_cell.length_b   1.000
_cell.length_c   1.000
_cell.angle_alpha   90.00
_cell.angle_beta   90.00
_cell.angle_gamma   90.00
#
_symmetry.space_group_name_H-M   'P 1'
#
loop_
_entity.id
_entity.type
_entity.pdbx_description
1 polymer ?
#
loop_
_entity_poly.entity_id
_entity_poly.type
_entity_poly.pdbx_seq_one_letter_code
_entity_poly.pdbx_strand_id
1 'polypeptide(L)'
;MDKSEASLMWPRRYSIVALCVLAVFVCYIDRVNISVAIIAMQAEYGWSETTKGLVLSSFFIGYMLFMVPSGWLANRLGGKLILGAAVLWWSIFTFLTPAAASFGLALLLAARIAMGAGEAAMFPSAYNLYARWVPERERSRAVALLIGGIPMGTLFALVVTGWLVTRFGWESVFYIFGVSGILWYLLWHYFGHNDPQTDPRCSTFEKEFLTNNLQGLDKQSKNNVPQHIPWKKFFSTPAIWALIINHFCSNWGFYMLLAWLPSYFSATLSLGIVNAGIYSAAPWLTMFLVGNIGGFVADNLVSRGFRLITVRKLMQVTGLLGSGLCFWMAQDVTCAPAALSLMCGALGFVALTWSGFVPNHLDIAPKYADILMGVTNTAGTIPGIIGIAVTGWLVETTGSYASPFALCAAINLVGAAIWLFFAKAEELID
;
A
#
# COMPACT_ATOMS: atom_id res chain seq x y z
N MET A 1 -39.17 10.08 -18.07
CA MET A 1 -38.33 8.89 -18.18
C MET A 1 -38.89 7.83 -17.21
N ASP A 2 -39.29 6.72 -17.75
CA ASP A 2 -39.93 5.64 -16.99
C ASP A 2 -38.94 5.03 -16.00
N LYS A 3 -39.41 4.60 -14.82
CA LYS A 3 -38.58 3.97 -13.79
C LYS A 3 -37.85 2.72 -14.30
N SER A 4 -38.34 2.09 -15.38
CA SER A 4 -37.75 0.93 -16.03
C SER A 4 -36.50 1.26 -16.86
N GLU A 5 -36.45 2.44 -17.52
CA GLU A 5 -35.29 2.87 -18.30
C GLU A 5 -34.13 3.34 -17.41
N ALA A 6 -34.40 3.92 -16.23
CA ALA A 6 -33.40 4.35 -15.27
C ALA A 6 -32.65 3.17 -14.61
N SER A 7 -33.24 1.95 -14.59
CA SER A 7 -32.64 0.75 -14.06
C SER A 7 -31.62 0.08 -15.00
N LEU A 8 -31.64 0.44 -16.29
CA LEU A 8 -30.76 -0.12 -17.33
C LEU A 8 -29.48 0.72 -17.56
N MET A 9 -29.41 1.92 -17.01
CA MET A 9 -28.20 2.75 -17.14
C MET A 9 -27.16 2.39 -16.09
N TRP A 10 -25.90 2.28 -16.52
CA TRP A 10 -24.75 2.06 -15.63
C TRP A 10 -24.68 3.17 -14.56
N PRO A 11 -24.81 2.83 -13.26
CA PRO A 11 -24.82 3.82 -12.19
C PRO A 11 -23.53 4.64 -12.16
N ARG A 12 -23.68 5.95 -12.01
CA ARG A 12 -22.57 6.89 -12.06
C ARG A 12 -21.55 6.66 -10.96
N ARG A 13 -21.99 6.23 -9.76
CA ARG A 13 -21.12 5.86 -8.64
C ARG A 13 -20.11 4.75 -8.99
N TYR A 14 -20.49 3.80 -9.85
CA TYR A 14 -19.57 2.73 -10.27
C TYR A 14 -18.47 3.26 -11.19
N SER A 15 -18.74 4.27 -11.99
CA SER A 15 -17.71 4.95 -12.79
C SER A 15 -16.69 5.65 -11.90
N ILE A 16 -17.12 6.31 -10.82
CA ILE A 16 -16.22 6.94 -9.84
C ILE A 16 -15.38 5.89 -9.13
N VAL A 17 -16.01 4.78 -8.69
CA VAL A 17 -15.30 3.66 -8.06
C VAL A 17 -14.26 3.08 -9.02
N ALA A 18 -14.63 2.79 -10.26
CA ALA A 18 -13.71 2.23 -11.26
C ALA A 18 -12.52 3.15 -11.56
N LEU A 19 -12.76 4.46 -11.65
CA LEU A 19 -11.68 5.44 -11.84
C LEU A 19 -10.75 5.51 -10.62
N CYS A 20 -11.27 5.41 -9.39
CA CYS A 20 -10.44 5.34 -8.20
C CYS A 20 -9.61 4.03 -8.16
N VAL A 21 -10.19 2.90 -8.54
CA VAL A 21 -9.47 1.61 -8.64
C VAL A 21 -8.36 1.70 -9.69
N LEU A 22 -8.65 2.29 -10.84
CA LEU A 22 -7.65 2.51 -11.87
C LEU A 22 -6.54 3.49 -11.42
N ALA A 23 -6.87 4.49 -10.59
CA ALA A 23 -5.86 5.36 -9.99
C ALA A 23 -4.92 4.61 -9.05
N VAL A 24 -5.44 3.69 -8.22
CA VAL A 24 -4.59 2.82 -7.38
C VAL A 24 -3.72 1.91 -8.23
N PHE A 25 -4.28 1.36 -9.30
CA PHE A 25 -3.53 0.53 -10.25
C PHE A 25 -2.35 1.32 -10.85
N VAL A 26 -2.58 2.55 -11.36
CA VAL A 26 -1.53 3.44 -11.90
C VAL A 26 -0.53 3.82 -10.82
N CYS A 27 -0.99 4.17 -9.61
CA CYS A 27 -0.13 4.48 -8.47
C CYS A 27 0.88 3.34 -8.18
N TYR A 28 0.41 2.09 -8.16
CA TYR A 28 1.28 0.95 -7.87
C TYR A 28 2.17 0.56 -9.05
N ILE A 29 1.75 0.81 -10.29
CA ILE A 29 2.64 0.71 -11.45
C ILE A 29 3.83 1.67 -11.29
N ASP A 30 3.56 2.92 -10.96
CA ASP A 30 4.57 3.97 -10.82
C ASP A 30 5.48 3.76 -9.60
N ARG A 31 4.93 3.20 -8.52
CA ARG A 31 5.68 2.91 -7.29
C ARG A 31 6.65 1.74 -7.45
N VAL A 32 6.22 0.69 -8.15
CA VAL A 32 6.93 -0.59 -8.19
C VAL A 32 7.92 -0.69 -9.36
N ASN A 33 7.68 0.00 -10.47
CA ASN A 33 8.49 -0.07 -11.68
C ASN A 33 10.01 0.08 -11.41
N ILE A 34 10.38 0.98 -10.51
CA ILE A 34 11.77 1.26 -10.19
C ILE A 34 12.47 0.05 -9.56
N SER A 35 11.76 -0.84 -8.88
CA SER A 35 12.37 -2.03 -8.26
C SER A 35 13.00 -2.99 -9.30
N VAL A 36 12.49 -2.97 -10.53
CA VAL A 36 13.04 -3.72 -11.67
C VAL A 36 13.99 -2.83 -12.49
N ALA A 37 13.58 -1.60 -12.81
CA ALA A 37 14.37 -0.67 -13.62
C ALA A 37 15.72 -0.33 -12.97
N ILE A 38 15.78 -0.29 -11.63
CA ILE A 38 16.99 0.06 -10.87
C ILE A 38 18.14 -0.92 -11.13
N ILE A 39 17.88 -2.15 -11.59
CA ILE A 39 18.91 -3.13 -11.93
C ILE A 39 19.72 -2.64 -13.14
N ALA A 40 19.03 -2.13 -14.16
CA ALA A 40 19.68 -1.55 -15.34
C ALA A 40 20.32 -0.18 -15.02
N MET A 41 19.62 0.67 -14.25
CA MET A 41 20.16 1.97 -13.81
C MET A 41 21.44 1.81 -12.99
N GLN A 42 21.49 0.84 -12.07
CA GLN A 42 22.69 0.54 -11.28
C GLN A 42 23.88 0.16 -12.19
N ALA A 43 23.65 -0.68 -13.18
CA ALA A 43 24.70 -1.08 -14.11
C ALA A 43 25.21 0.09 -14.97
N GLU A 44 24.33 0.99 -15.39
CA GLU A 44 24.66 2.15 -16.22
C GLU A 44 25.42 3.23 -15.45
N TYR A 45 24.94 3.57 -14.24
CA TYR A 45 25.54 4.64 -13.42
C TYR A 45 26.63 4.17 -12.46
N GLY A 46 26.91 2.86 -12.37
CA GLY A 46 27.92 2.29 -11.48
C GLY A 46 27.57 2.48 -9.98
N TRP A 47 26.28 2.46 -9.62
CA TRP A 47 25.87 2.68 -8.25
C TRP A 47 26.19 1.51 -7.33
N SER A 48 26.60 1.81 -6.10
CA SER A 48 26.70 0.82 -5.03
C SER A 48 25.31 0.35 -4.57
N GLU A 49 25.24 -0.77 -3.84
CA GLU A 49 23.99 -1.26 -3.28
C GLU A 49 23.39 -0.27 -2.26
N THR A 50 24.24 0.45 -1.52
CA THR A 50 23.81 1.52 -0.61
C THR A 50 23.14 2.66 -1.38
N THR A 51 23.75 3.13 -2.48
CA THR A 51 23.17 4.17 -3.34
C THR A 51 21.83 3.73 -3.92
N LYS A 52 21.75 2.50 -4.41
CA LYS A 52 20.51 1.88 -4.89
C LYS A 52 19.44 1.86 -3.78
N GLY A 53 19.80 1.47 -2.56
CA GLY A 53 18.91 1.50 -1.41
C GLY A 53 18.38 2.90 -1.10
N LEU A 54 19.23 3.93 -1.20
CA LEU A 54 18.83 5.34 -1.02
C LEU A 54 17.84 5.79 -2.10
N VAL A 55 18.05 5.43 -3.36
CA VAL A 55 17.12 5.75 -4.46
C VAL A 55 15.76 5.09 -4.22
N LEU A 56 15.74 3.81 -3.85
CA LEU A 56 14.51 3.06 -3.58
C LEU A 56 13.75 3.59 -2.37
N SER A 57 14.46 4.01 -1.30
CA SER A 57 13.87 4.49 -0.05
C SER A 57 13.39 5.93 -0.11
N SER A 58 13.99 6.77 -0.96
CA SER A 58 13.75 8.22 -1.02
C SER A 58 12.27 8.58 -1.27
N PHE A 59 11.56 7.75 -2.03
CA PHE A 59 10.12 7.88 -2.26
C PHE A 59 9.33 7.94 -0.95
N PHE A 60 9.64 7.08 0.01
CA PHE A 60 8.90 6.96 1.27
C PHE A 60 9.07 8.18 2.18
N ILE A 61 10.14 8.96 2.02
CA ILE A 61 10.33 10.23 2.74
C ILE A 61 9.21 11.21 2.35
N GLY A 62 9.00 11.43 1.06
CA GLY A 62 7.93 12.29 0.57
C GLY A 62 6.54 11.76 0.94
N TYR A 63 6.33 10.46 0.77
CA TYR A 63 5.08 9.78 1.12
C TYR A 63 4.72 10.00 2.61
N MET A 64 5.65 9.77 3.53
CA MET A 64 5.43 9.94 4.96
C MET A 64 5.15 11.39 5.34
N LEU A 65 5.91 12.35 4.81
CA LEU A 65 5.76 13.78 5.13
C LEU A 65 4.41 14.34 4.68
N PHE A 66 3.89 13.86 3.55
CA PHE A 66 2.65 14.39 2.96
C PHE A 66 1.41 13.55 3.27
N MET A 67 1.52 12.43 3.96
CA MET A 67 0.38 11.57 4.28
C MET A 67 -0.72 12.29 5.08
N VAL A 68 -0.35 13.03 6.14
CA VAL A 68 -1.31 13.79 6.95
C VAL A 68 -1.78 15.07 6.24
N PRO A 69 -0.89 15.92 5.67
CA PRO A 69 -1.31 17.09 4.91
C PRO A 69 -2.26 16.78 3.75
N SER A 70 -2.03 15.69 3.03
CA SER A 70 -2.88 15.30 1.89
C SER A 70 -4.30 14.92 2.31
N GLY A 71 -4.46 14.25 3.46
CA GLY A 71 -5.76 13.95 4.02
C GLY A 71 -6.54 15.21 4.40
N TRP A 72 -5.87 16.16 5.03
CA TRP A 72 -6.46 17.46 5.36
C TRP A 72 -6.89 18.23 4.09
N LEU A 73 -6.03 18.26 3.07
CA LEU A 73 -6.33 18.89 1.78
C LEU A 73 -7.52 18.22 1.08
N ALA A 74 -7.58 16.89 1.06
CA ALA A 74 -8.69 16.14 0.47
C ALA A 74 -10.03 16.46 1.14
N ASN A 75 -10.03 16.62 2.47
CA ASN A 75 -11.23 17.01 3.21
C ASN A 75 -11.64 18.48 2.96
N ARG A 76 -10.68 19.37 2.82
CA ARG A 76 -10.95 20.81 2.65
C ARG A 76 -11.31 21.18 1.20
N LEU A 77 -10.60 20.65 0.22
CA LEU A 77 -10.73 21.02 -1.20
C LEU A 77 -11.53 20.01 -2.02
N GLY A 78 -11.84 18.85 -1.41
CA GLY A 78 -12.58 17.76 -2.05
C GLY A 78 -11.69 16.75 -2.76
N GLY A 79 -12.13 15.48 -2.70
CA GLY A 79 -11.37 14.35 -3.23
C GLY A 79 -11.10 14.41 -4.73
N LYS A 80 -12.02 14.97 -5.53
CA LYS A 80 -11.84 15.11 -6.99
C LYS A 80 -10.59 15.93 -7.35
N LEU A 81 -10.48 17.11 -6.77
CA LEU A 81 -9.38 18.02 -7.09
C LEU A 81 -8.05 17.45 -6.62
N ILE A 82 -8.01 16.97 -5.38
CA ILE A 82 -6.76 16.49 -4.78
C ILE A 82 -6.28 15.20 -5.44
N LEU A 83 -7.18 14.25 -5.74
CA LEU A 83 -6.82 13.03 -6.46
C LEU A 83 -6.29 13.34 -7.86
N GLY A 84 -6.99 14.20 -8.61
CA GLY A 84 -6.55 14.59 -9.95
C GLY A 84 -5.19 15.30 -9.95
N ALA A 85 -5.01 16.28 -9.05
CA ALA A 85 -3.75 16.99 -8.90
C ALA A 85 -2.60 16.05 -8.47
N ALA A 86 -2.88 15.13 -7.57
CA ALA A 86 -1.92 14.14 -7.09
C ALA A 86 -1.45 13.20 -8.21
N VAL A 87 -2.39 12.61 -8.98
CA VAL A 87 -2.04 11.74 -10.12
C VAL A 87 -1.21 12.49 -11.14
N LEU A 88 -1.62 13.71 -11.51
CA LEU A 88 -0.86 14.50 -12.47
C LEU A 88 0.54 14.82 -11.94
N TRP A 89 0.64 15.19 -10.65
CA TRP A 89 1.91 15.50 -9.99
C TRP A 89 2.87 14.30 -10.02
N TRP A 90 2.47 13.14 -9.48
CA TRP A 90 3.40 12.00 -9.45
C TRP A 90 3.73 11.48 -10.86
N SER A 91 2.78 11.55 -11.81
CA SER A 91 3.02 11.11 -13.19
C SER A 91 4.03 12.01 -13.91
N ILE A 92 4.02 13.32 -13.64
CA ILE A 92 5.05 14.24 -14.14
C ILE A 92 6.43 13.85 -13.58
N PHE A 93 6.54 13.60 -12.27
CA PHE A 93 7.81 13.20 -11.68
C PHE A 93 8.25 11.79 -12.09
N THR A 94 7.31 10.87 -12.33
CA THR A 94 7.61 9.58 -12.98
C THR A 94 8.22 9.82 -14.37
N PHE A 95 7.56 10.60 -15.20
CA PHE A 95 8.05 10.92 -16.55
C PHE A 95 9.40 11.61 -16.55
N LEU A 96 9.66 12.48 -15.60
CA LEU A 96 10.92 13.23 -15.46
C LEU A 96 12.05 12.42 -14.80
N THR A 97 11.78 11.23 -14.28
CA THR A 97 12.78 10.40 -13.58
C THR A 97 14.04 10.13 -14.40
N PRO A 98 13.97 9.79 -15.72
CA PRO A 98 15.17 9.60 -16.52
C PRO A 98 16.01 10.89 -16.67
N ALA A 99 15.35 12.02 -16.92
CA ALA A 99 16.04 13.30 -16.97
C ALA A 99 16.70 13.64 -15.62
N ALA A 100 15.98 13.44 -14.50
CA ALA A 100 16.54 13.66 -13.17
C ALA A 100 17.76 12.77 -12.91
N ALA A 101 17.75 11.51 -13.35
CA ALA A 101 18.87 10.58 -13.20
C ALA A 101 20.10 11.04 -14.01
N SER A 102 19.91 11.54 -15.23
CA SER A 102 20.99 12.02 -16.08
C SER A 102 21.66 13.29 -15.54
N PHE A 103 20.91 14.15 -14.80
CA PHE A 103 21.48 15.32 -14.13
C PHE A 103 22.18 15.00 -12.80
N GLY A 104 21.99 13.80 -12.26
CA GLY A 104 22.71 13.31 -11.09
C GLY A 104 21.82 12.81 -9.96
N LEU A 105 22.46 12.11 -9.03
CA LEU A 105 21.78 11.41 -7.92
C LEU A 105 20.89 12.33 -7.08
N ALA A 106 21.35 13.54 -6.74
CA ALA A 106 20.59 14.46 -5.90
C ALA A 106 19.24 14.86 -6.52
N LEU A 107 19.22 15.12 -7.83
CA LEU A 107 17.98 15.46 -8.53
C LEU A 107 17.06 14.25 -8.66
N LEU A 108 17.60 13.05 -8.87
CA LEU A 108 16.84 11.81 -8.86
C LEU A 108 16.17 11.58 -7.50
N LEU A 109 16.91 11.72 -6.40
CA LEU A 109 16.35 11.59 -5.04
C LEU A 109 15.24 12.62 -4.79
N ALA A 110 15.45 13.87 -5.20
CA ALA A 110 14.43 14.93 -5.09
C ALA A 110 13.17 14.60 -5.90
N ALA A 111 13.31 14.10 -7.13
CA ALA A 111 12.19 13.67 -7.97
C ALA A 111 11.42 12.51 -7.33
N ARG A 112 12.10 11.54 -6.75
CA ARG A 112 11.49 10.41 -6.03
C ARG A 112 10.74 10.86 -4.77
N ILE A 113 11.31 11.79 -3.99
CA ILE A 113 10.64 12.40 -2.83
C ILE A 113 9.38 13.15 -3.27
N ALA A 114 9.48 13.96 -4.33
CA ALA A 114 8.33 14.70 -4.86
C ALA A 114 7.22 13.77 -5.39
N MET A 115 7.60 12.66 -6.04
CA MET A 115 6.66 11.62 -6.48
C MET A 115 5.93 11.01 -5.28
N GLY A 116 6.66 10.62 -4.23
CA GLY A 116 6.08 10.08 -3.00
C GLY A 116 5.11 11.05 -2.31
N ALA A 117 5.44 12.34 -2.29
CA ALA A 117 4.57 13.39 -1.76
C ALA A 117 3.21 13.45 -2.49
N GLY A 118 3.21 13.28 -3.82
CA GLY A 118 1.98 13.20 -4.62
C GLY A 118 1.16 11.95 -4.31
N GLU A 119 1.79 10.78 -4.30
CA GLU A 119 1.11 9.50 -4.08
C GLU A 119 0.48 9.38 -2.69
N ALA A 120 0.98 10.12 -1.68
CA ALA A 120 0.41 10.15 -0.35
C ALA A 120 -1.07 10.58 -0.32
N ALA A 121 -1.53 11.34 -1.32
CA ALA A 121 -2.90 11.82 -1.42
C ALA A 121 -3.88 10.77 -1.98
N MET A 122 -3.41 9.66 -2.54
CA MET A 122 -4.23 8.69 -3.26
C MET A 122 -5.37 8.15 -2.38
N PHE A 123 -5.05 7.48 -1.29
CA PHE A 123 -6.06 6.84 -0.43
C PHE A 123 -6.96 7.84 0.30
N PRO A 124 -6.45 8.91 0.93
CA PRO A 124 -7.30 9.92 1.55
C PRO A 124 -8.33 10.51 0.59
N SER A 125 -7.92 10.81 -0.65
CA SER A 125 -8.81 11.35 -1.68
C SER A 125 -9.86 10.35 -2.14
N ALA A 126 -9.47 9.09 -2.35
CA ALA A 126 -10.40 8.03 -2.73
C ALA A 126 -11.45 7.77 -1.63
N TYR A 127 -11.04 7.72 -0.37
CA TYR A 127 -11.97 7.56 0.76
C TYR A 127 -12.90 8.77 0.93
N ASN A 128 -12.42 9.99 0.70
CA ASN A 128 -13.26 11.19 0.69
C ASN A 128 -14.35 11.11 -0.38
N LEU A 129 -14.02 10.62 -1.59
CA LEU A 129 -15.00 10.39 -2.67
C LEU A 129 -15.97 9.27 -2.33
N TYR A 130 -15.48 8.15 -1.79
CA TYR A 130 -16.32 7.00 -1.42
C TYR A 130 -17.34 7.37 -0.33
N ALA A 131 -16.97 8.25 0.61
CA ALA A 131 -17.89 8.75 1.61
C ALA A 131 -19.11 9.50 1.01
N ARG A 132 -18.95 10.08 -0.20
CA ARG A 132 -19.99 10.85 -0.90
C ARG A 132 -20.71 10.07 -1.99
N TRP A 133 -20.04 9.10 -2.61
CA TRP A 133 -20.55 8.38 -3.78
C TRP A 133 -21.02 6.96 -3.49
N VAL A 134 -20.57 6.35 -2.37
CA VAL A 134 -20.81 4.94 -2.11
C VAL A 134 -21.69 4.75 -0.89
N PRO A 135 -22.90 4.18 -1.05
CA PRO A 135 -23.79 3.84 0.05
C PRO A 135 -23.13 2.86 1.03
N GLU A 136 -23.52 2.90 2.29
CA GLU A 136 -22.95 2.08 3.36
C GLU A 136 -22.96 0.58 3.01
N ARG A 137 -24.07 0.09 2.43
CA ARG A 137 -24.21 -1.32 2.02
C ARG A 137 -23.23 -1.78 0.93
N GLU A 138 -22.75 -0.85 0.09
CA GLU A 138 -21.83 -1.13 -1.02
C GLU A 138 -20.37 -0.79 -0.65
N ARG A 139 -20.13 -0.09 0.46
CA ARG A 139 -18.84 0.48 0.85
C ARG A 139 -17.74 -0.56 1.02
N SER A 140 -18.02 -1.65 1.70
CA SER A 140 -17.04 -2.73 1.91
C SER A 140 -16.56 -3.33 0.58
N ARG A 141 -17.46 -3.50 -0.38
CA ARG A 141 -17.10 -4.00 -1.73
C ARG A 141 -16.28 -2.99 -2.51
N ALA A 142 -16.67 -1.71 -2.47
CA ALA A 142 -15.93 -0.64 -3.15
C ALA A 142 -14.51 -0.49 -2.59
N VAL A 143 -14.34 -0.57 -1.27
CA VAL A 143 -13.01 -0.54 -0.61
C VAL A 143 -12.20 -1.79 -0.97
N ALA A 144 -12.81 -2.96 -1.00
CA ALA A 144 -12.12 -4.19 -1.41
C ALA A 144 -11.62 -4.10 -2.87
N LEU A 145 -12.42 -3.54 -3.78
CA LEU A 145 -12.01 -3.28 -5.16
C LEU A 145 -10.86 -2.27 -5.23
N LEU A 146 -10.94 -1.18 -4.45
CA LEU A 146 -9.87 -0.17 -4.37
C LEU A 146 -8.54 -0.80 -3.95
N ILE A 147 -8.56 -1.56 -2.86
CA ILE A 147 -7.37 -2.27 -2.34
C ILE A 147 -6.90 -3.34 -3.33
N GLY A 148 -7.81 -3.98 -4.05
CA GLY A 148 -7.50 -4.94 -5.12
C GLY A 148 -6.67 -4.35 -6.27
N GLY A 149 -6.71 -3.03 -6.47
CA GLY A 149 -5.84 -2.32 -7.41
C GLY A 149 -4.35 -2.43 -7.06
N ILE A 150 -4.01 -2.58 -5.76
CA ILE A 150 -2.64 -2.73 -5.28
C ILE A 150 -1.91 -3.93 -5.91
N PRO A 151 -2.36 -5.17 -5.67
CA PRO A 151 -1.68 -6.33 -6.23
C PRO A 151 -1.75 -6.36 -7.76
N MET A 152 -2.84 -5.90 -8.36
CA MET A 152 -2.98 -5.85 -9.82
C MET A 152 -1.94 -4.92 -10.45
N GLY A 153 -1.78 -3.68 -9.92
CA GLY A 153 -0.76 -2.74 -10.36
C GLY A 153 0.66 -3.26 -10.15
N THR A 154 0.90 -3.87 -8.98
CA THR A 154 2.19 -4.47 -8.65
C THR A 154 2.57 -5.61 -9.60
N LEU A 155 1.66 -6.56 -9.82
CA LEU A 155 1.89 -7.69 -10.75
C LEU A 155 2.17 -7.19 -12.17
N PHE A 156 1.35 -6.26 -12.66
CA PHE A 156 1.53 -5.66 -13.97
C PHE A 156 2.88 -4.95 -14.09
N ALA A 157 3.23 -4.12 -13.11
CA ALA A 157 4.49 -3.39 -13.09
C ALA A 157 5.70 -4.33 -13.15
N LEU A 158 5.74 -5.36 -12.31
CA LEU A 158 6.88 -6.28 -12.25
C LEU A 158 7.11 -7.02 -13.57
N VAL A 159 6.05 -7.50 -14.21
CA VAL A 159 6.14 -8.24 -15.47
C VAL A 159 6.46 -7.31 -16.63
N VAL A 160 5.72 -6.21 -16.77
CA VAL A 160 5.82 -5.32 -17.94
C VAL A 160 7.13 -4.52 -17.90
N THR A 161 7.57 -4.09 -16.71
CA THR A 161 8.83 -3.35 -16.56
C THR A 161 10.03 -4.16 -17.05
N GLY A 162 10.13 -5.44 -16.67
CA GLY A 162 11.22 -6.29 -17.12
C GLY A 162 11.29 -6.40 -18.65
N TRP A 163 10.13 -6.54 -19.30
CA TRP A 163 10.03 -6.56 -20.76
C TRP A 163 10.41 -5.23 -21.40
N LEU A 164 9.91 -4.11 -20.87
CA LEU A 164 10.22 -2.77 -21.39
C LEU A 164 11.70 -2.45 -21.26
N VAL A 165 12.31 -2.69 -20.09
CA VAL A 165 13.74 -2.46 -19.86
C VAL A 165 14.60 -3.20 -20.88
N THR A 166 14.27 -4.46 -21.17
CA THR A 166 15.07 -5.30 -22.07
C THR A 166 14.91 -4.90 -23.55
N ARG A 167 13.75 -4.37 -23.95
CA ARG A 167 13.45 -4.03 -25.35
C ARG A 167 13.76 -2.59 -25.71
N PHE A 168 13.54 -1.65 -24.80
CA PHE A 168 13.54 -0.21 -25.08
C PHE A 168 14.40 0.60 -24.11
N GLY A 169 15.12 -0.05 -23.17
CA GLY A 169 15.87 0.63 -22.12
C GLY A 169 14.99 0.96 -20.90
N TRP A 170 15.66 1.23 -19.78
CA TRP A 170 14.98 1.48 -18.51
C TRP A 170 14.20 2.80 -18.49
N GLU A 171 14.61 3.79 -19.29
CA GLU A 171 13.95 5.10 -19.38
C GLU A 171 12.54 4.99 -19.93
N SER A 172 12.33 4.06 -20.87
CA SER A 172 11.03 3.82 -21.50
C SER A 172 9.93 3.50 -20.49
N VAL A 173 10.27 2.83 -19.41
CA VAL A 173 9.35 2.49 -18.32
C VAL A 173 8.73 3.74 -17.72
N PHE A 174 9.57 4.70 -17.38
CA PHE A 174 9.15 5.95 -16.75
C PHE A 174 8.35 6.84 -17.70
N TYR A 175 8.73 6.89 -18.98
CA TYR A 175 7.98 7.63 -19.98
C TYR A 175 6.60 7.03 -20.22
N ILE A 176 6.50 5.71 -20.41
CA ILE A 176 5.24 5.02 -20.71
C ILE A 176 4.29 5.11 -19.49
N PHE A 177 4.79 4.83 -18.30
CA PHE A 177 3.95 4.84 -17.11
C PHE A 177 3.58 6.27 -16.69
N GLY A 178 4.48 7.23 -16.76
CA GLY A 178 4.15 8.63 -16.53
C GLY A 178 3.06 9.15 -17.48
N VAL A 179 3.14 8.79 -18.77
CA VAL A 179 2.09 9.13 -19.76
C VAL A 179 0.76 8.44 -19.41
N SER A 180 0.79 7.20 -18.94
CA SER A 180 -0.44 6.48 -18.55
C SER A 180 -1.21 7.20 -17.43
N GLY A 181 -0.51 7.77 -16.47
CA GLY A 181 -1.12 8.57 -15.41
C GLY A 181 -1.66 9.91 -15.91
N ILE A 182 -0.97 10.56 -16.85
CA ILE A 182 -1.48 11.77 -17.51
C ILE A 182 -2.77 11.46 -18.30
N LEU A 183 -2.81 10.33 -19.01
CA LEU A 183 -4.02 9.89 -19.71
C LEU A 183 -5.16 9.59 -18.72
N TRP A 184 -4.84 8.94 -17.57
CA TRP A 184 -5.82 8.76 -16.52
C TRP A 184 -6.35 10.11 -16.00
N TYR A 185 -5.47 11.11 -15.81
CA TYR A 185 -5.89 12.46 -15.37
C TYR A 185 -6.87 13.10 -16.36
N LEU A 186 -6.66 12.95 -17.67
CA LEU A 186 -7.60 13.46 -18.68
C LEU A 186 -8.98 12.79 -18.56
N LEU A 187 -9.01 11.47 -18.40
CA LEU A 187 -10.25 10.74 -18.11
C LEU A 187 -10.92 11.23 -16.81
N TRP A 188 -10.10 11.39 -15.75
CA TRP A 188 -10.57 11.89 -14.47
C TRP A 188 -11.11 13.31 -14.53
N HIS A 189 -10.43 14.20 -15.22
CA HIS A 189 -10.90 15.58 -15.41
C HIS A 189 -12.27 15.62 -16.04
N TYR A 190 -12.49 14.78 -17.04
CA TYR A 190 -13.76 14.70 -17.79
C TYR A 190 -14.84 13.95 -17.01
N PHE A 191 -14.54 12.79 -16.45
CA PHE A 191 -15.53 11.92 -15.81
C PHE A 191 -15.61 12.12 -14.28
N GLY A 192 -14.56 12.54 -13.60
CA GLY A 192 -14.56 12.71 -12.15
C GLY A 192 -15.52 13.80 -11.70
N HIS A 193 -16.21 13.60 -10.58
CA HIS A 193 -17.00 14.62 -9.91
C HIS A 193 -16.92 14.46 -8.40
N ASN A 194 -16.95 15.59 -7.66
CA ASN A 194 -16.77 15.57 -6.21
C ASN A 194 -18.04 15.16 -5.47
N ASP A 195 -19.20 15.57 -5.98
CA ASP A 195 -20.48 15.38 -5.30
C ASP A 195 -21.54 14.92 -6.31
N PRO A 196 -22.28 13.81 -6.03
CA PRO A 196 -23.35 13.34 -6.90
C PRO A 196 -24.45 14.36 -7.14
N GLN A 197 -24.76 15.24 -6.17
CA GLN A 197 -25.84 16.22 -6.29
C GLN A 197 -25.55 17.27 -7.35
N THR A 198 -24.29 17.64 -7.53
CA THR A 198 -23.84 18.65 -8.48
C THR A 198 -23.38 18.07 -9.82
N ASP A 199 -23.27 16.73 -9.93
CA ASP A 199 -22.90 16.08 -11.20
C ASP A 199 -24.08 16.10 -12.20
N PRO A 200 -23.95 16.78 -13.35
CA PRO A 200 -25.01 16.82 -14.38
C PRO A 200 -25.25 15.45 -15.04
N ARG A 201 -24.32 14.52 -14.93
CA ARG A 201 -24.41 13.17 -15.51
C ARG A 201 -25.01 12.15 -14.54
N CYS A 202 -25.23 12.51 -13.30
CA CYS A 202 -25.90 11.67 -12.32
C CYS A 202 -27.41 11.77 -12.49
N SER A 203 -28.10 10.65 -12.67
CA SER A 203 -29.56 10.64 -12.84
C SER A 203 -30.26 11.11 -11.56
N THR A 204 -31.44 11.69 -11.71
CA THR A 204 -32.27 12.12 -10.55
C THR A 204 -32.57 10.95 -9.62
N PHE A 205 -32.83 9.78 -10.17
CA PHE A 205 -33.03 8.56 -9.39
C PHE A 205 -31.80 8.19 -8.54
N GLU A 206 -30.60 8.25 -9.13
CA GLU A 206 -29.36 7.93 -8.39
C GLU A 206 -29.05 9.00 -7.34
N LYS A 207 -29.33 10.29 -7.61
CA LYS A 207 -29.20 11.38 -6.63
C LYS A 207 -30.10 11.16 -5.43
N GLU A 208 -31.37 10.83 -5.65
CA GLU A 208 -32.32 10.51 -4.58
C GLU A 208 -31.89 9.26 -3.80
N PHE A 209 -31.49 8.19 -4.51
CA PHE A 209 -31.00 6.97 -3.91
C PHE A 209 -29.79 7.23 -2.98
N LEU A 210 -28.81 8.02 -3.45
CA LEU A 210 -27.63 8.36 -2.67
C LEU A 210 -28.00 9.26 -1.48
N THR A 211 -28.86 10.25 -1.66
CA THR A 211 -29.32 11.10 -0.57
C THR A 211 -29.96 10.29 0.55
N ASN A 212 -30.87 9.38 0.20
CA ASN A 212 -31.59 8.57 1.19
C ASN A 212 -30.68 7.55 1.92
N ASN A 213 -29.63 7.07 1.28
CA ASN A 213 -28.72 6.06 1.85
C ASN A 213 -27.43 6.65 2.45
N LEU A 214 -27.15 7.95 2.28
CA LEU A 214 -26.01 8.67 2.87
C LEU A 214 -26.39 9.60 4.01
N GLN A 215 -27.67 10.00 4.13
CA GLN A 215 -28.15 10.95 5.17
C GLN A 215 -27.92 10.50 6.60
N GLY A 216 -27.71 9.19 6.85
CA GLY A 216 -27.34 8.67 8.16
C GLY A 216 -25.96 9.10 8.66
N LEU A 217 -25.03 9.40 7.76
CA LEU A 217 -23.64 9.68 8.10
C LEU A 217 -23.39 11.15 8.49
N ASP A 218 -24.08 12.10 7.86
CA ASP A 218 -23.90 13.54 8.15
C ASP A 218 -24.34 13.91 9.56
N LYS A 219 -25.33 13.21 10.11
CA LYS A 219 -25.82 13.43 11.49
C LYS A 219 -24.96 12.71 12.54
N GLN A 220 -24.47 11.50 12.24
CA GLN A 220 -23.59 10.77 13.14
C GLN A 220 -22.15 11.30 13.13
N SER A 221 -21.63 11.69 11.97
CA SER A 221 -20.26 12.20 11.84
C SER A 221 -20.07 13.56 12.53
N LYS A 222 -21.05 14.49 12.43
CA LYS A 222 -20.95 15.80 13.09
C LYS A 222 -21.08 15.74 14.62
N ASN A 223 -21.81 14.74 15.13
CA ASN A 223 -22.00 14.59 16.59
C ASN A 223 -20.91 13.72 17.26
N ASN A 224 -20.12 12.97 16.48
CA ASN A 224 -19.16 12.00 17.00
C ASN A 224 -17.69 12.33 16.73
N VAL A 225 -17.36 13.51 16.18
CA VAL A 225 -15.96 13.94 16.13
C VAL A 225 -15.53 14.26 17.56
N PRO A 226 -14.60 13.50 18.14
CA PRO A 226 -14.14 13.76 19.49
C PRO A 226 -13.52 15.16 19.55
N GLN A 227 -14.04 16.02 20.41
CA GLN A 227 -13.53 17.39 20.57
C GLN A 227 -12.11 17.42 21.14
N HIS A 228 -11.69 16.35 21.76
CA HIS A 228 -10.36 16.22 22.38
C HIS A 228 -9.82 14.80 22.22
N ILE A 229 -8.63 14.71 21.62
CA ILE A 229 -7.94 13.42 21.47
C ILE A 229 -7.15 13.16 22.76
N PRO A 230 -7.36 12.03 23.44
CA PRO A 230 -6.69 11.73 24.71
C PRO A 230 -5.25 11.21 24.49
N TRP A 231 -4.38 12.06 23.93
CA TRP A 231 -3.00 11.67 23.58
C TRP A 231 -2.22 11.02 24.71
N LYS A 232 -2.43 11.51 25.96
CA LYS A 232 -1.79 10.92 27.14
C LYS A 232 -2.21 9.47 27.35
N LYS A 233 -3.50 9.15 27.19
CA LYS A 233 -4.06 7.79 27.33
C LYS A 233 -3.56 6.91 26.16
N PHE A 234 -3.46 7.46 24.94
CA PHE A 234 -2.89 6.77 23.77
C PHE A 234 -1.47 6.29 24.06
N PHE A 235 -0.57 7.18 24.41
CA PHE A 235 0.84 6.82 24.58
C PHE A 235 1.17 6.17 25.94
N SER A 236 0.24 6.12 26.89
CA SER A 236 0.40 5.37 28.14
C SER A 236 -0.12 3.92 28.07
N THR A 237 -0.84 3.54 27.00
CA THR A 237 -1.47 2.23 26.88
C THR A 237 -0.54 1.23 26.14
N PRO A 238 -0.06 0.14 26.80
CA PRO A 238 0.87 -0.81 26.19
C PRO A 238 0.33 -1.51 24.94
N ALA A 239 -0.99 -1.75 24.88
CA ALA A 239 -1.60 -2.37 23.70
C ALA A 239 -1.52 -1.48 22.44
N ILE A 240 -1.52 -0.16 22.59
CA ILE A 240 -1.31 0.77 21.47
C ILE A 240 0.14 0.71 20.98
N TRP A 241 1.11 0.64 21.88
CA TRP A 241 2.50 0.43 21.49
C TRP A 241 2.70 -0.92 20.81
N ALA A 242 2.04 -1.97 21.27
CA ALA A 242 2.06 -3.26 20.60
C ALA A 242 1.55 -3.14 19.16
N LEU A 243 0.47 -2.37 18.93
CA LEU A 243 -0.09 -2.13 17.62
C LEU A 243 0.87 -1.32 16.73
N ILE A 244 1.46 -0.24 17.24
CA ILE A 244 2.45 0.60 16.55
C ILE A 244 3.66 -0.25 16.12
N ILE A 245 4.23 -1.01 17.05
CA ILE A 245 5.41 -1.85 16.78
C ILE A 245 5.08 -2.98 15.80
N ASN A 246 3.90 -3.58 15.91
CA ASN A 246 3.50 -4.64 14.97
C ASN A 246 3.26 -4.13 13.56
N HIS A 247 2.71 -2.92 13.41
CA HIS A 247 2.60 -2.29 12.08
C HIS A 247 3.98 -2.05 11.46
N PHE A 248 4.94 -1.56 12.26
CA PHE A 248 6.33 -1.42 11.85
C PHE A 248 6.96 -2.77 11.46
N CYS A 249 6.86 -3.79 12.31
CA CYS A 249 7.46 -5.10 12.07
C CYS A 249 6.86 -5.80 10.84
N SER A 250 5.54 -5.78 10.67
CA SER A 250 4.86 -6.36 9.51
C SER A 250 5.28 -5.70 8.20
N ASN A 251 5.48 -4.38 8.22
CA ASN A 251 5.87 -3.62 7.06
C ASN A 251 7.35 -3.70 6.72
N TRP A 252 8.22 -4.13 7.65
CA TRP A 252 9.65 -4.22 7.37
C TRP A 252 9.95 -5.19 6.23
N GLY A 253 9.52 -6.44 6.35
CA GLY A 253 9.69 -7.45 5.30
C GLY A 253 8.89 -7.12 4.04
N PHE A 254 7.69 -6.55 4.19
CA PHE A 254 6.86 -6.11 3.08
C PHE A 254 7.57 -5.08 2.18
N TYR A 255 8.09 -3.98 2.75
CA TYR A 255 8.78 -2.95 1.97
C TYR A 255 10.15 -3.40 1.47
N MET A 256 10.84 -4.23 2.25
CA MET A 256 12.10 -4.81 1.79
C MET A 256 11.87 -5.66 0.53
N LEU A 257 10.88 -6.55 0.52
CA LEU A 257 10.56 -7.36 -0.67
C LEU A 257 9.99 -6.50 -1.81
N LEU A 258 9.20 -5.45 -1.51
CA LEU A 258 8.68 -4.55 -2.54
C LEU A 258 9.81 -3.90 -3.34
N ALA A 259 10.87 -3.50 -2.67
CA ALA A 259 11.98 -2.77 -3.27
C ALA A 259 13.08 -3.70 -3.84
N TRP A 260 13.40 -4.78 -3.12
CA TRP A 260 14.61 -5.56 -3.37
C TRP A 260 14.38 -6.92 -4.03
N LEU A 261 13.15 -7.42 -4.10
CA LEU A 261 12.88 -8.77 -4.59
C LEU A 261 13.38 -9.02 -6.03
N PRO A 262 13.16 -8.11 -7.02
CA PRO A 262 13.74 -8.30 -8.35
C PRO A 262 15.27 -8.32 -8.35
N SER A 263 15.89 -7.46 -7.53
CA SER A 263 17.36 -7.41 -7.40
C SER A 263 17.91 -8.67 -6.74
N TYR A 264 17.23 -9.21 -5.72
CA TYR A 264 17.59 -10.48 -5.10
C TYR A 264 17.58 -11.62 -6.12
N PHE A 265 16.50 -11.75 -6.89
CA PHE A 265 16.42 -12.80 -7.91
C PHE A 265 17.45 -12.62 -9.03
N SER A 266 17.74 -11.39 -9.43
CA SER A 266 18.76 -11.12 -10.45
C SER A 266 20.17 -11.39 -9.95
N ALA A 267 20.52 -10.89 -8.75
CA ALA A 267 21.89 -10.98 -8.24
C ALA A 267 22.23 -12.39 -7.68
N THR A 268 21.32 -12.98 -6.89
CA THR A 268 21.60 -14.25 -6.20
C THR A 268 21.39 -15.46 -7.10
N LEU A 269 20.39 -15.41 -7.98
CA LEU A 269 19.99 -16.54 -8.81
C LEU A 269 20.38 -16.34 -10.28
N SER A 270 21.11 -15.28 -10.58
CA SER A 270 21.58 -14.94 -11.94
C SER A 270 20.44 -14.90 -12.98
N LEU A 271 19.24 -14.51 -12.56
CA LEU A 271 18.11 -14.39 -13.47
C LEU A 271 18.20 -13.09 -14.25
N GLY A 272 17.99 -13.17 -15.58
CA GLY A 272 17.83 -11.96 -16.40
C GLY A 272 16.64 -11.10 -15.92
N ILE A 273 16.66 -9.80 -16.23
CA ILE A 273 15.70 -8.79 -15.73
C ILE A 273 14.24 -9.20 -15.96
N VAL A 274 13.90 -9.77 -17.12
CA VAL A 274 12.55 -10.26 -17.42
C VAL A 274 12.11 -11.34 -16.43
N ASN A 275 12.94 -12.36 -16.24
CA ASN A 275 12.64 -13.46 -15.35
C ASN A 275 12.63 -13.01 -13.88
N ALA A 276 13.53 -12.10 -13.48
CA ALA A 276 13.50 -11.50 -12.14
C ALA A 276 12.19 -10.77 -11.86
N GLY A 277 11.66 -10.02 -12.83
CA GLY A 277 10.34 -9.40 -12.75
C GLY A 277 9.19 -10.42 -12.61
N ILE A 278 9.16 -11.45 -13.47
CA ILE A 278 8.13 -12.50 -13.46
C ILE A 278 8.16 -13.29 -12.15
N TYR A 279 9.34 -13.71 -11.70
CA TYR A 279 9.50 -14.42 -10.42
C TYR A 279 9.08 -13.55 -9.24
N SER A 280 9.37 -12.25 -9.30
CA SER A 280 8.95 -11.30 -8.26
C SER A 280 7.42 -11.11 -8.20
N ALA A 281 6.69 -11.38 -9.27
CA ALA A 281 5.24 -11.24 -9.31
C ALA A 281 4.50 -12.33 -8.50
N ALA A 282 5.01 -13.56 -8.49
CA ALA A 282 4.33 -14.69 -7.83
C ALA A 282 4.12 -14.52 -6.31
N PRO A 283 5.08 -14.01 -5.51
CA PRO A 283 4.86 -13.71 -4.09
C PRO A 283 3.72 -12.71 -3.84
N TRP A 284 3.54 -11.70 -4.70
CA TRP A 284 2.45 -10.73 -4.59
C TRP A 284 1.09 -11.36 -4.90
N LEU A 285 1.03 -12.27 -5.88
CA LEU A 285 -0.17 -13.05 -6.14
C LEU A 285 -0.51 -13.94 -4.94
N THR A 286 0.50 -14.60 -4.35
CA THR A 286 0.31 -15.41 -3.13
C THR A 286 -0.21 -14.55 -1.98
N MET A 287 0.36 -13.36 -1.77
CA MET A 287 -0.09 -12.42 -0.76
C MET A 287 -1.56 -12.04 -0.94
N PHE A 288 -1.98 -11.74 -2.17
CA PHE A 288 -3.38 -11.43 -2.48
C PHE A 288 -4.32 -12.59 -2.16
N LEU A 289 -3.98 -13.80 -2.57
CA LEU A 289 -4.81 -14.99 -2.32
C LEU A 289 -4.89 -15.33 -0.84
N VAL A 290 -3.74 -15.38 -0.16
CA VAL A 290 -3.67 -15.73 1.27
C VAL A 290 -4.31 -14.64 2.15
N GLY A 291 -4.22 -13.36 1.77
CA GLY A 291 -4.87 -12.27 2.50
C GLY A 291 -6.39 -12.41 2.51
N ASN A 292 -6.99 -12.76 1.35
CA ASN A 292 -8.43 -13.00 1.27
C ASN A 292 -8.85 -14.25 2.08
N ILE A 293 -8.09 -15.35 1.98
CA ILE A 293 -8.34 -16.57 2.75
C ILE A 293 -8.19 -16.28 4.25
N GLY A 294 -7.15 -15.54 4.65
CA GLY A 294 -6.89 -15.18 6.03
C GLY A 294 -8.01 -14.36 6.66
N GLY A 295 -8.58 -13.39 5.93
CA GLY A 295 -9.76 -12.64 6.36
C GLY A 295 -10.96 -13.56 6.61
N PHE A 296 -11.28 -14.42 5.64
CA PHE A 296 -12.36 -15.39 5.76
C PHE A 296 -12.17 -16.36 6.94
N VAL A 297 -10.94 -16.85 7.15
CA VAL A 297 -10.62 -17.75 8.27
C VAL A 297 -10.79 -17.01 9.61
N ALA A 298 -10.31 -15.77 9.73
CA ALA A 298 -10.45 -14.98 10.94
C ALA A 298 -11.93 -14.76 11.30
N ASP A 299 -12.76 -14.35 10.33
CA ASP A 299 -14.19 -14.12 10.53
C ASP A 299 -14.93 -15.41 10.91
N ASN A 300 -14.59 -16.53 10.28
CA ASN A 300 -15.17 -17.83 10.57
C ASN A 300 -14.80 -18.32 11.99
N LEU A 301 -13.57 -18.08 12.44
CA LEU A 301 -13.18 -18.44 13.81
C LEU A 301 -13.95 -17.61 14.85
N VAL A 302 -14.12 -16.30 14.62
CA VAL A 302 -14.92 -15.43 15.49
C VAL A 302 -16.37 -15.89 15.50
N SER A 303 -16.98 -16.19 14.35
CA SER A 303 -18.36 -16.66 14.25
C SER A 303 -18.61 -18.01 14.93
N ARG A 304 -17.57 -18.84 15.05
CA ARG A 304 -17.60 -20.10 15.81
C ARG A 304 -17.43 -19.94 17.32
N GLY A 305 -17.34 -18.70 17.82
CA GLY A 305 -17.28 -18.40 19.25
C GLY A 305 -15.87 -18.35 19.84
N PHE A 306 -14.82 -18.36 19.02
CA PHE A 306 -13.47 -18.11 19.54
C PHE A 306 -13.36 -16.67 20.04
N ARG A 307 -12.63 -16.47 21.15
CA ARG A 307 -12.39 -15.13 21.70
C ARG A 307 -11.67 -14.25 20.67
N LEU A 308 -12.15 -13.05 20.46
CA LEU A 308 -11.61 -12.11 19.47
C LEU A 308 -10.09 -11.92 19.62
N ILE A 309 -9.61 -11.70 20.84
CA ILE A 309 -8.17 -11.56 21.11
C ILE A 309 -7.36 -12.79 20.72
N THR A 310 -7.92 -13.99 20.89
CA THR A 310 -7.25 -15.24 20.49
C THR A 310 -7.09 -15.31 18.98
N VAL A 311 -8.13 -14.93 18.23
CA VAL A 311 -8.06 -14.89 16.74
C VAL A 311 -7.07 -13.83 16.28
N ARG A 312 -7.08 -12.61 16.88
CA ARG A 312 -6.12 -11.54 16.55
C ARG A 312 -4.67 -11.99 16.81
N LYS A 313 -4.42 -12.64 17.97
CA LYS A 313 -3.09 -13.18 18.30
C LYS A 313 -2.68 -14.31 17.36
N LEU A 314 -3.59 -15.23 17.05
CA LEU A 314 -3.31 -16.33 16.15
C LEU A 314 -2.90 -15.82 14.76
N MET A 315 -3.68 -14.94 14.14
CA MET A 315 -3.40 -14.41 12.80
C MET A 315 -2.08 -13.64 12.76
N GLN A 316 -1.85 -12.77 13.74
CA GLN A 316 -0.66 -11.92 13.77
C GLN A 316 0.61 -12.73 14.04
N VAL A 317 0.60 -13.57 15.07
CA VAL A 317 1.78 -14.35 15.48
C VAL A 317 2.13 -15.39 14.41
N THR A 318 1.15 -16.11 13.86
CA THR A 318 1.37 -17.05 12.76
C THR A 318 1.94 -16.33 11.53
N GLY A 319 1.40 -15.15 11.21
CA GLY A 319 1.89 -14.34 10.11
C GLY A 319 3.35 -13.91 10.29
N LEU A 320 3.70 -13.35 11.45
CA LEU A 320 5.07 -12.90 11.71
C LEU A 320 6.07 -14.06 11.83
N LEU A 321 5.74 -15.11 12.59
CA LEU A 321 6.65 -16.25 12.77
C LEU A 321 6.81 -17.04 11.47
N GLY A 322 5.74 -17.26 10.71
CA GLY A 322 5.81 -17.94 9.42
C GLY A 322 6.64 -17.17 8.40
N SER A 323 6.43 -15.86 8.29
CA SER A 323 7.25 -15.00 7.45
C SER A 323 8.72 -14.96 7.92
N GLY A 324 8.94 -14.84 9.23
CA GLY A 324 10.29 -14.87 9.82
C GLY A 324 11.02 -16.18 9.52
N LEU A 325 10.33 -17.32 9.61
CA LEU A 325 10.90 -18.62 9.26
C LEU A 325 11.27 -18.71 7.78
N CYS A 326 10.40 -18.21 6.90
CA CYS A 326 10.72 -18.17 5.47
C CYS A 326 11.97 -17.32 5.18
N PHE A 327 12.10 -16.14 5.81
CA PHE A 327 13.31 -15.31 5.69
C PHE A 327 14.54 -16.01 6.27
N TRP A 328 14.40 -16.65 7.43
CA TRP A 328 15.51 -17.41 8.02
C TRP A 328 16.00 -18.53 7.10
N MET A 329 15.08 -19.29 6.51
CA MET A 329 15.43 -20.38 5.59
C MET A 329 15.99 -19.86 4.25
N ALA A 330 15.67 -18.63 3.85
CA ALA A 330 16.10 -18.06 2.57
C ALA A 330 17.56 -17.60 2.56
N GLN A 331 18.25 -17.57 3.71
CA GLN A 331 19.62 -17.04 3.82
C GLN A 331 20.63 -17.80 2.96
N ASP A 332 20.52 -19.13 2.89
CA ASP A 332 21.48 -20.00 2.23
C ASP A 332 20.93 -20.64 0.94
N VAL A 333 19.79 -20.16 0.45
CA VAL A 333 19.15 -20.73 -0.75
C VAL A 333 19.81 -20.22 -2.02
N THR A 334 20.27 -21.18 -2.84
CA THR A 334 20.93 -20.92 -4.12
C THR A 334 20.10 -21.34 -5.34
N CYS A 335 19.00 -22.08 -5.15
CA CYS A 335 18.15 -22.53 -6.25
C CYS A 335 16.87 -21.69 -6.40
N ALA A 336 16.53 -21.30 -7.63
CA ALA A 336 15.42 -20.40 -7.92
C ALA A 336 14.04 -20.91 -7.46
N PRO A 337 13.67 -22.20 -7.62
CA PRO A 337 12.37 -22.69 -7.15
C PRO A 337 12.21 -22.62 -5.62
N ALA A 338 13.26 -22.95 -4.85
CA ALA A 338 13.21 -22.86 -3.39
C ALA A 338 13.13 -21.41 -2.91
N ALA A 339 13.94 -20.51 -3.50
CA ALA A 339 13.88 -19.09 -3.21
C ALA A 339 12.48 -18.52 -3.51
N LEU A 340 11.91 -18.85 -4.67
CA LEU A 340 10.55 -18.44 -5.04
C LEU A 340 9.51 -18.92 -4.03
N SER A 341 9.56 -20.20 -3.65
CA SER A 341 8.63 -20.79 -2.68
C SER A 341 8.71 -20.11 -1.32
N LEU A 342 9.93 -19.80 -0.85
CA LEU A 342 10.14 -19.09 0.42
C LEU A 342 9.66 -17.62 0.35
N MET A 343 9.86 -16.92 -0.77
CA MET A 343 9.36 -15.56 -0.93
C MET A 343 7.82 -15.53 -1.05
N CYS A 344 7.23 -16.52 -1.72
CA CYS A 344 5.77 -16.72 -1.73
C CYS A 344 5.26 -17.00 -0.30
N GLY A 345 5.93 -17.85 0.45
CA GLY A 345 5.62 -18.13 1.85
C GLY A 345 5.74 -16.87 2.72
N ALA A 346 6.85 -16.12 2.60
CA ALA A 346 7.09 -14.91 3.37
C ALA A 346 5.95 -13.88 3.19
N LEU A 347 5.61 -13.51 1.94
CA LEU A 347 4.51 -12.58 1.67
C LEU A 347 3.12 -13.17 1.97
N GLY A 348 2.93 -14.46 1.76
CA GLY A 348 1.70 -15.14 2.15
C GLY A 348 1.44 -15.06 3.66
N PHE A 349 2.46 -15.32 4.46
CA PHE A 349 2.36 -15.19 5.93
C PHE A 349 2.21 -13.72 6.35
N VAL A 350 2.89 -12.77 5.72
CA VAL A 350 2.68 -11.33 5.98
C VAL A 350 1.21 -10.95 5.74
N ALA A 351 0.56 -11.51 4.72
CA ALA A 351 -0.85 -11.24 4.44
C ALA A 351 -1.79 -11.61 5.60
N LEU A 352 -1.49 -12.67 6.37
CA LEU A 352 -2.26 -13.05 7.55
C LEU A 352 -2.23 -11.98 8.65
N THR A 353 -1.13 -11.21 8.76
CA THR A 353 -1.02 -10.14 9.77
C THR A 353 -2.08 -9.06 9.58
N TRP A 354 -2.55 -8.83 8.34
CA TRP A 354 -3.60 -7.85 8.05
C TRP A 354 -4.95 -8.21 8.67
N SER A 355 -5.21 -9.50 8.92
CA SER A 355 -6.39 -9.94 9.68
C SER A 355 -6.16 -9.91 11.20
N GLY A 356 -4.92 -9.77 11.64
CA GLY A 356 -4.52 -9.64 13.05
C GLY A 356 -4.58 -8.20 13.53
N PHE A 357 -3.63 -7.36 13.09
CA PHE A 357 -3.46 -6.01 13.67
C PHE A 357 -4.38 -4.95 13.05
N VAL A 358 -4.74 -5.05 11.77
CA VAL A 358 -5.53 -3.99 11.11
C VAL A 358 -6.91 -3.81 11.75
N PRO A 359 -7.74 -4.86 11.93
CA PRO A 359 -9.03 -4.69 12.58
C PRO A 359 -8.92 -4.35 14.08
N ASN A 360 -7.79 -4.62 14.70
CA ASN A 360 -7.57 -4.34 16.11
C ASN A 360 -7.62 -2.84 16.47
N HIS A 361 -7.42 -1.95 15.49
CA HIS A 361 -7.64 -0.52 15.67
C HIS A 361 -9.10 -0.21 16.09
N LEU A 362 -10.06 -0.91 15.46
CA LEU A 362 -11.47 -0.79 15.81
C LEU A 362 -11.80 -1.49 17.12
N ASP A 363 -11.11 -2.60 17.44
CA ASP A 363 -11.37 -3.37 18.65
C ASP A 363 -10.98 -2.57 19.92
N ILE A 364 -9.86 -1.82 19.89
CA ILE A 364 -9.30 -1.15 21.08
C ILE A 364 -9.69 0.33 21.21
N ALA A 365 -10.01 1.01 20.11
CA ALA A 365 -10.34 2.43 20.09
C ALA A 365 -11.38 2.75 19.00
N PRO A 366 -12.65 2.29 19.11
CA PRO A 366 -13.65 2.43 18.04
C PRO A 366 -13.88 3.89 17.62
N LYS A 367 -13.92 4.81 18.58
CA LYS A 367 -14.16 6.26 18.35
C LYS A 367 -12.96 6.98 17.71
N TYR A 368 -11.75 6.42 17.84
CA TYR A 368 -10.49 7.01 17.41
C TYR A 368 -9.71 6.12 16.46
N ALA A 369 -10.36 5.14 15.84
CA ALA A 369 -9.68 4.12 15.02
C ALA A 369 -8.96 4.71 13.81
N ASP A 370 -9.51 5.76 13.21
CA ASP A 370 -8.91 6.51 12.11
C ASP A 370 -7.63 7.25 12.53
N ILE A 371 -7.67 7.89 13.70
CA ILE A 371 -6.50 8.59 14.28
C ILE A 371 -5.42 7.58 14.64
N LEU A 372 -5.82 6.49 15.31
CA LEU A 372 -4.91 5.42 15.68
C LEU A 372 -4.27 4.76 14.45
N MET A 373 -5.06 4.51 13.40
CA MET A 373 -4.55 4.04 12.12
C MET A 373 -3.55 5.03 11.51
N GLY A 374 -3.81 6.33 11.58
CA GLY A 374 -2.88 7.36 11.12
C GLY A 374 -1.54 7.30 11.87
N VAL A 375 -1.57 7.19 13.19
CA VAL A 375 -0.36 7.06 14.03
C VAL A 375 0.42 5.78 13.70
N THR A 376 -0.26 4.64 13.66
CA THR A 376 0.40 3.36 13.40
C THR A 376 0.92 3.26 11.97
N ASN A 377 0.20 3.82 10.99
CA ASN A 377 0.64 3.83 9.59
C ASN A 377 1.85 4.73 9.37
N THR A 378 1.96 5.83 10.13
CA THR A 378 3.19 6.64 10.13
C THR A 378 4.38 5.81 10.59
N ALA A 379 4.25 5.09 11.71
CA ALA A 379 5.28 4.17 12.18
C ALA A 379 5.54 3.03 11.18
N GLY A 380 4.47 2.49 10.59
CA GLY A 380 4.54 1.45 9.55
C GLY A 380 5.16 1.89 8.22
N THR A 381 5.31 3.20 7.98
CA THR A 381 6.00 3.73 6.79
C THR A 381 7.52 3.88 7.02
N ILE A 382 7.96 3.99 8.26
CA ILE A 382 9.39 4.10 8.61
C ILE A 382 10.24 2.97 8.01
N PRO A 383 9.81 1.69 8.01
CA PRO A 383 10.53 0.61 7.34
C PRO A 383 10.76 0.84 5.85
N GLY A 384 9.86 1.55 5.17
CA GLY A 384 10.06 1.95 3.77
C GLY A 384 11.25 2.90 3.58
N ILE A 385 11.55 3.73 4.59
CA ILE A 385 12.71 4.64 4.56
C ILE A 385 13.96 3.91 5.05
N ILE A 386 13.92 3.42 6.30
CA ILE A 386 15.12 2.87 6.96
C ILE A 386 15.39 1.45 6.49
N GLY A 387 14.38 0.59 6.41
CA GLY A 387 14.53 -0.84 6.08
C GLY A 387 15.09 -1.06 4.69
N ILE A 388 14.62 -0.29 3.70
CA ILE A 388 15.12 -0.38 2.32
C ILE A 388 16.57 0.13 2.23
N ALA A 389 16.90 1.24 2.89
CA ALA A 389 18.26 1.78 2.91
C ALA A 389 19.24 0.84 3.65
N VAL A 390 18.84 0.33 4.81
CA VAL A 390 19.63 -0.64 5.60
C VAL A 390 19.86 -1.94 4.82
N THR A 391 18.87 -2.40 4.03
CA THR A 391 19.06 -3.56 3.16
C THR A 391 20.20 -3.33 2.16
N GLY A 392 20.24 -2.18 1.50
CA GLY A 392 21.33 -1.84 0.56
C GLY A 392 22.69 -1.82 1.25
N TRP A 393 22.78 -1.18 2.40
CA TRP A 393 24.01 -1.12 3.20
C TRP A 393 24.47 -2.53 3.66
N LEU A 394 23.55 -3.37 4.12
CA LEU A 394 23.88 -4.75 4.52
C LEU A 394 24.36 -5.58 3.33
N VAL A 395 23.68 -5.49 2.16
CA VAL A 395 24.11 -6.22 0.97
C VAL A 395 25.50 -5.76 0.51
N GLU A 396 25.75 -4.44 0.53
CA GLU A 396 27.06 -3.90 0.16
C GLU A 396 28.19 -4.37 1.11
N THR A 397 27.95 -4.34 2.42
CA THR A 397 28.98 -4.67 3.42
C THR A 397 29.21 -6.16 3.57
N THR A 398 28.18 -7.00 3.36
CA THR A 398 28.28 -8.47 3.55
C THR A 398 28.37 -9.25 2.25
N GLY A 399 28.12 -8.61 1.11
CA GLY A 399 28.08 -9.25 -0.20
C GLY A 399 26.92 -10.24 -0.39
N SER A 400 25.92 -10.25 0.51
CA SER A 400 24.86 -11.25 0.55
C SER A 400 23.53 -10.70 1.03
N TYR A 401 22.43 -11.26 0.53
CA TYR A 401 21.07 -11.02 1.03
C TYR A 401 20.75 -11.78 2.34
N ALA A 402 21.65 -12.67 2.80
CA ALA A 402 21.45 -13.41 4.06
C ALA A 402 21.26 -12.47 5.25
N SER A 403 22.08 -11.42 5.36
CA SER A 403 22.00 -10.46 6.47
C SER A 403 20.68 -9.65 6.51
N PRO A 404 20.18 -9.08 5.41
CA PRO A 404 18.83 -8.50 5.36
C PRO A 404 17.72 -9.48 5.75
N PHE A 405 17.79 -10.73 5.29
CA PHE A 405 16.79 -11.75 5.65
C PHE A 405 16.86 -12.13 7.13
N ALA A 406 18.07 -12.28 7.70
CA ALA A 406 18.26 -12.49 9.14
C ALA A 406 17.66 -11.34 9.96
N LEU A 407 17.87 -10.10 9.53
CA LEU A 407 17.29 -8.92 10.19
C LEU A 407 15.75 -8.93 10.12
N CYS A 408 15.16 -9.27 8.96
CA CYS A 408 13.71 -9.43 8.83
C CYS A 408 13.16 -10.51 9.77
N ALA A 409 13.83 -11.65 9.86
CA ALA A 409 13.44 -12.74 10.76
C ALA A 409 13.47 -12.28 12.23
N ALA A 410 14.53 -11.58 12.64
CA ALA A 410 14.67 -11.06 14.01
C ALA A 410 13.58 -10.02 14.35
N ILE A 411 13.30 -9.08 13.44
CA ILE A 411 12.25 -8.08 13.62
C ILE A 411 10.87 -8.74 13.73
N ASN A 412 10.59 -9.74 12.90
CA ASN A 412 9.33 -10.50 12.96
C ASN A 412 9.19 -11.25 14.28
N LEU A 413 10.26 -11.84 14.79
CA LEU A 413 10.26 -12.52 16.10
C LEU A 413 9.96 -11.54 17.24
N VAL A 414 10.59 -10.37 17.25
CA VAL A 414 10.33 -9.30 18.23
C VAL A 414 8.87 -8.83 18.14
N GLY A 415 8.36 -8.58 16.92
CA GLY A 415 6.97 -8.21 16.72
C GLY A 415 5.99 -9.26 17.24
N ALA A 416 6.24 -10.54 16.95
CA ALA A 416 5.41 -11.65 17.43
C ALA A 416 5.40 -11.73 18.97
N ALA A 417 6.56 -11.60 19.61
CA ALA A 417 6.67 -11.60 21.06
C ALA A 417 5.89 -10.43 21.69
N ILE A 418 6.09 -9.20 21.21
CA ILE A 418 5.39 -8.02 21.72
C ILE A 418 3.89 -8.17 21.55
N TRP A 419 3.41 -8.68 20.41
CA TRP A 419 1.99 -8.89 20.18
C TRP A 419 1.39 -9.95 21.11
N LEU A 420 2.11 -11.05 21.30
CA LEU A 420 1.66 -12.13 22.17
C LEU A 420 1.43 -11.65 23.61
N PHE A 421 2.32 -10.80 24.14
CA PHE A 421 2.26 -10.36 25.53
C PHE A 421 1.33 -9.15 25.74
N PHE A 422 1.32 -8.17 24.82
CA PHE A 422 0.69 -6.86 25.07
C PHE A 422 -0.57 -6.59 24.26
N ALA A 423 -0.89 -7.38 23.21
CA ALA A 423 -2.10 -7.15 22.42
C ALA A 423 -3.37 -7.45 23.23
N LYS A 424 -4.35 -6.56 23.08
CA LYS A 424 -5.71 -6.66 23.62
C LYS A 424 -6.74 -6.44 22.50
N ALA A 425 -7.97 -6.90 22.71
CA ALA A 425 -9.10 -6.71 21.77
C ALA A 425 -10.37 -6.33 22.56
N GLU A 426 -10.20 -5.50 23.54
CA GLU A 426 -11.26 -4.84 24.33
C GLU A 426 -11.15 -3.33 24.16
N GLU A 427 -12.26 -2.61 24.25
CA GLU A 427 -12.24 -1.15 24.16
C GLU A 427 -11.44 -0.56 25.32
N LEU A 428 -10.34 0.11 25.00
CA LEU A 428 -9.41 0.71 25.96
C LEU A 428 -9.54 2.23 26.00
N ILE A 429 -10.05 2.82 24.93
CA ILE A 429 -10.15 4.28 24.77
C ILE A 429 -11.55 4.62 24.28
N ASP A 430 -12.31 5.24 25.18
CA ASP A 430 -13.71 5.64 25.00
C ASP A 430 -13.78 7.07 24.42
#